data_0d5201edae3e5b0433c43a409bbcf3d1
#
_entry.id   0d5201edae3e5b0433c43a409bbcf3d1
#
_cell.length_a   1.000
_cell.length_b   1.000
_cell.length_c   1.000
_cell.angle_alpha   90.00
_cell.angle_beta   90.00
_cell.angle_gamma   90.00
#
_symmetry.space_group_name_H-M   'P 1'
#
loop_
_entity.id
_entity.type
_entity.pdbx_description
1 polymer ?
#
loop_
_entity_poly.entity_id
_entity_poly.type
_entity_poly.pdbx_seq_one_letter_code
_entity_poly.pdbx_strand_id
1 'polypeptide(L)'
;YDYMLKLTKKHVITEQDIKKMHNTFYYRIDKKNAGKYRKVKVYIQNAEHIPPPPEHINDLMSDLISRMPDLKKQLHPVEYSARLHAELANIHTFVDGNGRTARLLMNLALLQSGYNIAVIPPVVRTDYIMAIAKTDKGGYTDFYNFISQMVYETTKDYLRMVETLE
;
A
#
# COMPACT_ATOMS: atom_id res chain seq x y z
N TYR A 1 -4.42 -13.57 8.64
CA TYR A 1 -5.29 -12.61 9.32
C TYR A 1 -4.68 -12.20 10.66
N ASP A 2 -4.34 -13.15 11.53
CA ASP A 2 -3.78 -12.90 12.89
C ASP A 2 -2.51 -12.03 12.88
N TYR A 3 -1.66 -12.17 11.86
CA TYR A 3 -0.47 -11.33 11.76
C TYR A 3 -0.82 -9.86 11.50
N MET A 4 -1.77 -9.60 10.62
CA MET A 4 -2.23 -8.22 10.34
C MET A 4 -2.88 -7.60 11.58
N LEU A 5 -3.70 -8.35 12.32
CA LEU A 5 -4.30 -7.90 13.58
C LEU A 5 -3.25 -7.54 14.65
N LYS A 6 -2.16 -8.31 14.74
CA LYS A 6 -1.04 -7.97 15.63
C LYS A 6 -0.36 -6.67 15.22
N LEU A 7 -0.23 -6.42 13.92
CA LEU A 7 0.40 -5.20 13.42
C LEU A 7 -0.46 -3.94 13.65
N THR A 8 -1.79 -4.05 13.74
CA THR A 8 -2.65 -2.89 14.04
C THR A 8 -2.32 -2.26 15.41
N LYS A 9 -1.86 -3.08 16.35
CA LYS A 9 -1.45 -2.65 17.70
C LYS A 9 0.01 -2.19 17.79
N LYS A 10 0.78 -2.34 16.71
CA LYS A 10 2.19 -1.97 16.65
C LYS A 10 2.33 -0.53 16.20
N HIS A 11 3.06 0.30 16.93
CA HIS A 11 3.19 1.72 16.62
C HIS A 11 4.11 2.02 15.41
N VAL A 12 5.03 1.11 15.10
CA VAL A 12 6.04 1.29 14.04
C VAL A 12 5.99 0.11 13.08
N ILE A 13 5.82 0.41 11.80
CA ILE A 13 5.92 -0.57 10.71
C ILE A 13 7.38 -0.66 10.27
N THR A 14 7.90 -1.88 10.18
CA THR A 14 9.28 -2.13 9.76
C THR A 14 9.34 -2.73 8.35
N GLU A 15 10.51 -2.66 7.73
CA GLU A 15 10.77 -3.34 6.45
C GLU A 15 10.46 -4.85 6.52
N GLN A 16 10.79 -5.47 7.66
CA GLN A 16 10.49 -6.89 7.87
C GLN A 16 8.98 -7.18 7.94
N ASP A 17 8.18 -6.24 8.45
CA ASP A 17 6.73 -6.37 8.43
C ASP A 17 6.19 -6.36 6.99
N ILE A 18 6.71 -5.50 6.12
CA ILE A 18 6.35 -5.43 4.70
C ILE A 18 6.72 -6.74 3.98
N LYS A 19 7.94 -7.25 4.19
CA LYS A 19 8.36 -8.55 3.65
C LYS A 19 7.46 -9.68 4.11
N LYS A 20 7.06 -9.69 5.38
CA LYS A 20 6.19 -10.70 5.95
C LYS A 20 4.75 -10.58 5.44
N MET A 21 4.21 -9.36 5.24
CA MET A 21 2.92 -9.15 4.57
C MET A 21 2.92 -9.79 3.18
N HIS A 22 3.94 -9.52 2.36
CA HIS A 22 4.08 -10.14 1.05
C HIS A 22 4.15 -11.68 1.16
N ASN A 23 4.99 -12.20 2.06
CA ASN A 23 5.14 -13.64 2.26
C ASN A 23 3.81 -14.33 2.62
N THR A 24 2.95 -13.69 3.41
CA THR A 24 1.71 -14.29 3.92
C THR A 24 0.77 -14.77 2.81
N PHE A 25 0.66 -14.03 1.70
CA PHE A 25 -0.19 -14.44 0.59
C PHE A 25 0.59 -15.04 -0.58
N TYR A 26 1.86 -14.64 -0.77
CA TYR A 26 2.63 -15.04 -1.93
C TYR A 26 3.32 -16.39 -1.76
N TYR A 27 3.51 -16.87 -0.53
CA TYR A 27 4.17 -18.16 -0.24
C TYR A 27 3.54 -19.37 -0.94
N ARG A 28 2.20 -19.35 -1.12
CA ARG A 28 1.49 -20.43 -1.83
C ARG A 28 1.58 -20.32 -3.35
N ILE A 29 1.99 -19.16 -3.87
CA ILE A 29 2.15 -18.88 -5.30
C ILE A 29 3.58 -19.21 -5.72
N ASP A 30 4.56 -18.62 -5.04
CA ASP A 30 5.98 -18.83 -5.27
C ASP A 30 6.76 -18.76 -3.95
N LYS A 31 6.97 -19.92 -3.34
CA LYS A 31 7.72 -20.09 -2.10
C LYS A 31 9.14 -19.53 -2.16
N LYS A 32 9.79 -19.58 -3.33
CA LYS A 32 11.19 -19.15 -3.51
C LYS A 32 11.33 -17.62 -3.37
N ASN A 33 10.37 -16.86 -3.90
CA ASN A 33 10.42 -15.41 -3.97
C ASN A 33 9.53 -14.71 -2.89
N ALA A 34 8.72 -15.49 -2.15
CA ALA A 34 7.85 -14.94 -1.12
C ALA A 34 8.62 -14.17 -0.03
N GLY A 35 8.26 -12.92 0.20
CA GLY A 35 8.90 -12.03 1.20
C GLY A 35 10.32 -11.60 0.85
N LYS A 36 10.78 -11.83 -0.37
CA LYS A 36 12.13 -11.45 -0.83
C LYS A 36 12.06 -10.39 -1.90
N TYR A 37 12.93 -9.41 -1.82
CA TYR A 37 13.08 -8.41 -2.87
C TYR A 37 13.60 -9.04 -4.15
N ARG A 38 13.09 -8.55 -5.28
CA ARG A 38 13.51 -9.00 -6.60
C ARG A 38 14.98 -8.67 -6.86
N LYS A 39 15.62 -9.56 -7.60
CA LYS A 39 16.99 -9.38 -8.11
C LYS A 39 17.01 -9.23 -9.64
N VAL A 40 15.84 -9.10 -10.25
CA VAL A 40 15.64 -8.98 -11.68
C VAL A 40 14.88 -7.71 -12.02
N LYS A 41 15.11 -7.18 -13.23
CA LYS A 41 14.29 -6.11 -13.78
C LYS A 41 12.88 -6.63 -14.03
N VAL A 42 11.89 -5.80 -13.75
CA VAL A 42 10.47 -6.09 -14.00
C VAL A 42 9.84 -4.91 -14.72
N TYR A 43 8.76 -5.16 -15.42
CA TYR A 43 7.95 -4.15 -16.10
C TYR A 43 6.51 -4.24 -15.61
N ILE A 44 5.87 -3.09 -15.48
CA ILE A 44 4.45 -3.03 -15.11
C ILE A 44 3.64 -2.99 -16.40
N GLN A 45 2.80 -4.00 -16.59
CA GLN A 45 1.96 -4.08 -17.78
C GLN A 45 1.02 -2.87 -17.87
N ASN A 46 0.98 -2.22 -19.02
CA ASN A 46 0.14 -1.05 -19.31
C ASN A 46 0.41 0.17 -18.43
N ALA A 47 1.64 0.33 -17.90
CA ALA A 47 2.07 1.52 -17.17
C ALA A 47 3.29 2.16 -17.86
N GLU A 48 3.33 3.49 -17.86
CA GLU A 48 4.51 4.25 -18.30
C GLU A 48 5.64 4.21 -17.28
N HIS A 49 5.30 4.01 -16.01
CA HIS A 49 6.26 3.94 -14.92
C HIS A 49 7.19 2.74 -15.09
N ILE A 50 8.49 3.01 -15.08
CA ILE A 50 9.55 2.00 -15.11
C ILE A 50 10.07 1.82 -13.69
N PRO A 51 9.87 0.64 -13.06
CA PRO A 51 10.37 0.40 -11.72
C PRO A 51 11.90 0.54 -11.64
N PRO A 52 12.43 1.03 -10.51
CA PRO A 52 13.87 1.17 -10.30
C PRO A 52 14.64 -0.13 -10.56
N PRO A 53 15.93 -0.06 -10.94
CA PRO A 53 16.79 -1.22 -11.00
C PRO A 53 16.86 -1.99 -9.68
N PRO A 54 17.00 -3.33 -9.69
CA PRO A 54 16.94 -4.14 -8.47
C PRO A 54 18.03 -3.80 -7.44
N GLU A 55 19.17 -3.30 -7.86
CA GLU A 55 20.27 -2.85 -7.01
C GLU A 55 19.90 -1.67 -6.10
N HIS A 56 18.93 -0.84 -6.48
CA HIS A 56 18.49 0.32 -5.68
C HIS A 56 17.36 0.00 -4.71
N ILE A 57 16.77 -1.18 -4.75
CA ILE A 57 15.59 -1.51 -3.94
C ILE A 57 15.88 -1.41 -2.44
N ASN A 58 17.02 -1.89 -1.97
CA ASN A 58 17.36 -1.84 -0.55
C ASN A 58 17.46 -0.39 -0.05
N ASP A 59 18.12 0.48 -0.81
CA ASP A 59 18.30 1.89 -0.45
C ASP A 59 16.95 2.62 -0.46
N LEU A 60 16.13 2.41 -1.50
CA LEU A 60 14.80 3.02 -1.61
C LEU A 60 13.85 2.56 -0.49
N MET A 61 13.91 1.29 -0.11
CA MET A 61 13.10 0.78 0.99
C MET A 61 13.59 1.30 2.35
N SER A 62 14.90 1.38 2.55
CA SER A 62 15.49 1.98 3.75
C SER A 62 15.09 3.46 3.88
N ASP A 63 15.16 4.21 2.78
CA ASP A 63 14.72 5.61 2.73
C ASP A 63 13.22 5.74 3.05
N LEU A 64 12.35 4.96 2.40
CA LEU A 64 10.93 4.95 2.70
C LEU A 64 10.67 4.71 4.19
N ILE A 65 11.25 3.66 4.78
CA ILE A 65 11.07 3.32 6.19
C ILE A 65 11.55 4.45 7.11
N SER A 66 12.69 5.06 6.80
CA SER A 66 13.26 6.16 7.60
C SER A 66 12.37 7.41 7.62
N ARG A 67 11.68 7.70 6.51
CA ARG A 67 10.79 8.86 6.36
C ARG A 67 9.39 8.64 6.93
N MET A 68 8.96 7.39 7.14
CA MET A 68 7.60 7.08 7.61
C MET A 68 7.19 7.83 8.89
N PRO A 69 8.03 7.96 9.95
CA PRO A 69 7.66 8.68 11.17
C PRO A 69 7.36 10.17 10.92
N ASP A 70 8.12 10.82 10.05
CA ASP A 70 7.94 12.24 9.75
C ASP A 70 6.76 12.47 8.79
N LEU A 71 6.58 11.61 7.79
CA LEU A 71 5.39 11.62 6.95
C LEU A 71 4.10 11.45 7.77
N LYS A 72 4.14 10.58 8.79
CA LYS A 72 3.00 10.36 9.69
C LYS A 72 2.65 11.59 10.54
N LYS A 73 3.64 12.43 10.87
CA LYS A 73 3.41 13.70 11.61
C LYS A 73 2.89 14.82 10.70
N GLN A 74 3.32 14.84 9.44
CA GLN A 74 3.07 15.93 8.50
C GLN A 74 1.77 15.77 7.73
N LEU A 75 1.35 14.55 7.44
CA LEU A 75 0.21 14.25 6.59
C LEU A 75 -1.01 13.85 7.42
N HIS A 76 -2.19 14.16 6.88
CA HIS A 76 -3.43 13.58 7.39
C HIS A 76 -3.35 12.03 7.31
N PRO A 77 -3.92 11.26 8.27
CA PRO A 77 -3.77 9.79 8.29
C PRO A 77 -4.15 9.09 6.98
N VAL A 78 -5.17 9.56 6.27
CA VAL A 78 -5.57 9.00 4.97
C VAL A 78 -4.52 9.31 3.90
N GLU A 79 -4.00 10.54 3.86
CA GLU A 79 -2.93 10.92 2.93
C GLU A 79 -1.62 10.16 3.20
N TYR A 80 -1.27 10.00 4.48
CA TYR A 80 -0.14 9.17 4.89
C TYR A 80 -0.28 7.74 4.39
N SER A 81 -1.43 7.14 4.58
CA SER A 81 -1.70 5.77 4.14
C SER A 81 -1.64 5.64 2.62
N ALA A 82 -2.21 6.59 1.89
CA ALA A 82 -2.12 6.68 0.43
C ALA A 82 -0.67 6.90 -0.03
N ARG A 83 0.11 7.71 0.67
CA ARG A 83 1.53 7.94 0.39
C ARG A 83 2.33 6.65 0.47
N LEU A 84 2.17 5.88 1.54
CA LEU A 84 2.84 4.59 1.71
C LEU A 84 2.50 3.61 0.59
N HIS A 85 1.22 3.57 0.19
CA HIS A 85 0.78 2.76 -0.94
C HIS A 85 1.51 3.15 -2.23
N ALA A 86 1.49 4.44 -2.58
CA ALA A 86 2.07 4.93 -3.83
C ALA A 86 3.58 4.69 -3.88
N GLU A 87 4.31 5.02 -2.83
CA GLU A 87 5.76 4.84 -2.80
C GLU A 87 6.15 3.36 -2.89
N LEU A 88 5.49 2.47 -2.15
CA LEU A 88 5.79 1.03 -2.25
C LEU A 88 5.43 0.47 -3.63
N ALA A 89 4.32 0.92 -4.23
CA ALA A 89 3.93 0.53 -5.58
C ALA A 89 4.95 1.00 -6.64
N ASN A 90 5.48 2.22 -6.51
CA ASN A 90 6.45 2.80 -7.43
C ASN A 90 7.85 2.13 -7.28
N ILE A 91 8.30 1.82 -6.06
CA ILE A 91 9.55 1.07 -5.85
C ILE A 91 9.44 -0.34 -6.46
N HIS A 92 8.26 -0.94 -6.42
CA HIS A 92 7.96 -2.25 -7.02
C HIS A 92 8.94 -3.34 -6.56
N THR A 93 9.02 -3.53 -5.24
CA THR A 93 10.08 -4.26 -4.55
C THR A 93 10.14 -5.76 -4.83
N PHE A 94 9.01 -6.38 -5.19
CA PHE A 94 8.88 -7.82 -5.37
C PHE A 94 8.76 -8.20 -6.84
N VAL A 95 8.97 -9.48 -7.15
CA VAL A 95 8.83 -10.01 -8.52
C VAL A 95 7.37 -9.88 -9.00
N ASP A 96 6.41 -10.13 -8.10
CA ASP A 96 4.97 -9.93 -8.30
C ASP A 96 4.32 -9.64 -6.94
N GLY A 97 3.02 -9.30 -6.91
CA GLY A 97 2.27 -9.04 -5.68
C GLY A 97 2.47 -7.65 -5.09
N ASN A 98 3.15 -6.74 -5.77
CA ASN A 98 3.45 -5.38 -5.28
C ASN A 98 2.18 -4.59 -4.97
N GLY A 99 1.20 -4.57 -5.87
CA GLY A 99 -0.06 -3.86 -5.65
C GLY A 99 -0.87 -4.43 -4.47
N ARG A 100 -0.83 -5.75 -4.23
CA ARG A 100 -1.45 -6.38 -3.06
C ARG A 100 -0.75 -5.98 -1.77
N THR A 101 0.59 -5.98 -1.76
CA THR A 101 1.38 -5.57 -0.60
C THR A 101 1.18 -4.08 -0.29
N ALA A 102 1.16 -3.23 -1.31
CA ALA A 102 0.91 -1.80 -1.16
C ALA A 102 -0.48 -1.52 -0.54
N ARG A 103 -1.53 -2.23 -0.99
CA ARG A 103 -2.88 -2.13 -0.38
C ARG A 103 -2.90 -2.64 1.06
N LEU A 104 -2.18 -3.71 1.39
CA LEU A 104 -2.08 -4.19 2.77
C LEU A 104 -1.38 -3.17 3.67
N LEU A 105 -0.29 -2.56 3.21
CA LEU A 105 0.43 -1.52 3.94
C LEU A 105 -0.45 -0.28 4.18
N MET A 106 -1.14 0.20 3.15
CA MET A 106 -2.09 1.31 3.23
C MET A 106 -3.19 1.02 4.27
N ASN A 107 -3.85 -0.13 4.16
CA ASN A 107 -4.93 -0.50 5.06
C ASN A 107 -4.45 -0.73 6.49
N LEU A 108 -3.23 -1.22 6.70
CA LEU A 108 -2.62 -1.28 8.01
C LEU A 108 -2.44 0.13 8.62
N ALA A 109 -1.95 1.08 7.84
CA ALA A 109 -1.75 2.45 8.30
C ALA A 109 -3.08 3.16 8.62
N LEU A 110 -4.13 2.92 7.83
CA LEU A 110 -5.50 3.39 8.12
C LEU A 110 -6.01 2.83 9.45
N LEU A 111 -5.94 1.51 9.64
CA LEU A 111 -6.39 0.84 10.87
C LEU A 111 -5.60 1.31 12.10
N GLN A 112 -4.29 1.50 12.00
CA GLN A 112 -3.46 2.06 13.08
C GLN A 112 -3.83 3.50 13.45
N SER A 113 -4.52 4.20 12.57
CA SER A 113 -4.97 5.58 12.75
C SER A 113 -6.46 5.68 13.11
N GLY A 114 -7.13 4.53 13.34
CA GLY A 114 -8.55 4.48 13.72
C GLY A 114 -9.54 4.60 12.56
N TYR A 115 -9.07 4.51 11.32
CA TYR A 115 -9.92 4.49 10.12
C TYR A 115 -10.29 3.07 9.72
N ASN A 116 -11.39 2.92 8.99
CA ASN A 116 -11.72 1.69 8.29
C ASN A 116 -10.75 1.46 7.12
N ILE A 117 -10.70 0.22 6.62
CA ILE A 117 -9.94 -0.11 5.41
C ILE A 117 -10.51 0.64 4.19
N ALA A 118 -9.68 0.94 3.21
CA ALA A 118 -10.10 1.39 1.89
C ALA A 118 -10.26 0.17 0.96
N VAL A 119 -11.47 -0.07 0.50
CA VAL A 119 -11.74 -1.07 -0.53
C VAL A 119 -11.71 -0.37 -1.89
N ILE A 120 -10.88 -0.87 -2.80
CA ILE A 120 -10.78 -0.36 -4.18
C ILE A 120 -11.45 -1.40 -5.09
N PRO A 121 -12.73 -1.21 -5.44
CA PRO A 121 -13.46 -2.18 -6.25
C PRO A 121 -12.97 -2.19 -7.71
N PRO A 122 -13.11 -3.31 -8.43
CA PRO A 122 -12.64 -3.43 -9.81
C PRO A 122 -13.22 -2.39 -10.78
N VAL A 123 -14.44 -1.89 -10.52
CA VAL A 123 -15.13 -0.91 -11.36
C VAL A 123 -14.39 0.43 -11.44
N VAL A 124 -13.65 0.83 -10.39
CA VAL A 124 -12.85 2.08 -10.37
C VAL A 124 -11.36 1.83 -10.69
N ARG A 125 -11.03 0.67 -11.28
CA ARG A 125 -9.63 0.32 -11.60
C ARG A 125 -8.95 1.34 -12.50
N THR A 126 -9.65 1.88 -13.47
CA THR A 126 -9.11 2.88 -14.41
C THR A 126 -8.73 4.16 -13.66
N ASP A 127 -9.61 4.67 -12.82
CA ASP A 127 -9.37 5.88 -12.03
C ASP A 127 -8.19 5.69 -11.06
N TYR A 128 -8.12 4.51 -10.43
CA TYR A 128 -6.97 4.12 -9.60
C TYR A 128 -5.65 4.18 -10.38
N ILE A 129 -5.60 3.60 -11.58
CA ILE A 129 -4.38 3.58 -12.41
C ILE A 129 -3.98 5.00 -12.83
N MET A 130 -4.96 5.82 -13.25
CA MET A 130 -4.70 7.22 -13.62
C MET A 130 -4.20 8.06 -12.46
N ALA A 131 -4.77 7.87 -11.27
CA ALA A 131 -4.38 8.62 -10.08
C ALA A 131 -2.98 8.22 -9.58
N ILE A 132 -2.67 6.91 -9.56
CA ILE A 132 -1.35 6.44 -9.09
C ILE A 132 -0.23 6.75 -10.07
N ALA A 133 -0.50 6.78 -11.37
CA ALA A 133 0.50 7.06 -12.40
C ALA A 133 1.15 8.45 -12.26
N LYS A 134 0.49 9.40 -11.60
CA LYS A 134 1.04 10.76 -11.38
C LYS A 134 2.01 10.80 -10.20
N THR A 135 1.99 9.80 -9.33
CA THR A 135 2.76 9.79 -8.07
C THR A 135 4.26 9.55 -8.27
N ASP A 136 4.66 8.92 -9.37
CA ASP A 136 6.07 8.70 -9.72
C ASP A 136 6.81 10.00 -10.03
N LYS A 137 6.06 11.05 -10.45
CA LYS A 137 6.55 12.41 -10.70
C LYS A 137 6.28 13.37 -9.54
N GLY A 138 5.89 12.86 -8.37
CA GLY A 138 5.62 13.64 -7.16
C GLY A 138 4.21 14.25 -7.09
N GLY A 139 3.31 13.94 -8.01
CA GLY A 139 1.92 14.41 -8.04
C GLY A 139 0.97 13.55 -7.20
N TYR A 140 0.93 13.74 -5.89
CA TYR A 140 0.14 12.88 -4.98
C TYR A 140 -1.32 13.30 -4.78
N THR A 141 -1.70 14.53 -5.09
CA THR A 141 -3.02 15.09 -4.78
C THR A 141 -4.17 14.25 -5.32
N ASP A 142 -4.09 13.84 -6.59
CA ASP A 142 -5.16 13.04 -7.21
C ASP A 142 -5.29 11.67 -6.55
N PHE A 143 -4.17 11.07 -6.17
CA PHE A 143 -4.17 9.78 -5.49
C PHE A 143 -4.69 9.90 -4.04
N TYR A 144 -4.36 10.97 -3.33
CA TYR A 144 -4.92 11.26 -2.01
C TYR A 144 -6.44 11.43 -2.07
N ASN A 145 -6.94 12.20 -3.03
CA ASN A 145 -8.37 12.38 -3.24
C ASN A 145 -9.06 11.06 -3.56
N PHE A 146 -8.48 10.26 -4.45
CA PHE A 146 -9.02 8.94 -4.80
C PHE A 146 -9.11 8.02 -3.57
N ILE A 147 -8.03 7.90 -2.77
CA ILE A 147 -8.05 7.04 -1.57
C ILE A 147 -9.00 7.60 -0.51
N SER A 148 -9.08 8.93 -0.34
CA SER A 148 -10.04 9.55 0.58
C SER A 148 -11.48 9.20 0.23
N GLN A 149 -11.82 9.20 -1.06
CA GLN A 149 -13.14 8.76 -1.52
C GLN A 149 -13.37 7.26 -1.23
N MET A 150 -12.38 6.40 -1.44
CA MET A 150 -12.51 4.97 -1.13
C MET A 150 -12.72 4.71 0.37
N VAL A 151 -12.03 5.44 1.22
CA VAL A 151 -12.24 5.38 2.69
C VAL A 151 -13.65 5.84 3.05
N TYR A 152 -14.12 6.94 2.47
CA TYR A 152 -15.46 7.47 2.71
C TYR A 152 -16.54 6.46 2.29
N GLU A 153 -16.49 5.93 1.06
CA GLU A 153 -17.49 4.98 0.56
C GLU A 153 -17.48 3.68 1.38
N THR A 154 -16.31 3.15 1.71
CA THR A 154 -16.21 1.94 2.55
C THR A 154 -16.79 2.18 3.94
N THR A 155 -16.54 3.35 4.53
CA THR A 155 -17.09 3.70 5.86
C THR A 155 -18.61 3.85 5.81
N LYS A 156 -19.13 4.46 4.76
CA LYS A 156 -20.57 4.62 4.52
C LYS A 156 -21.28 3.26 4.36
N ASP A 157 -20.69 2.34 3.62
CA ASP A 157 -21.22 1.00 3.45
C ASP A 157 -21.18 0.22 4.78
N TYR A 158 -20.13 0.38 5.57
CA TYR A 158 -20.04 -0.20 6.91
C TYR A 158 -21.14 0.33 7.84
N LEU A 159 -21.38 1.64 7.86
CA LEU A 159 -22.45 2.26 8.67
C LEU A 159 -23.83 1.72 8.29
N ARG A 160 -24.12 1.64 7.00
CA ARG A 160 -25.40 1.05 6.51
C ARG A 160 -25.58 -0.40 6.98
N MET A 161 -24.50 -1.20 6.97
CA MET A 161 -24.59 -2.58 7.48
C MET A 161 -24.89 -2.62 8.98
N VAL A 162 -24.29 -1.73 9.77
CA VAL A 162 -24.56 -1.66 11.24
C VAL A 162 -26.00 -1.23 11.50
N GLU A 163 -26.50 -0.18 10.82
CA GLU A 163 -27.89 0.31 10.95
C GLU A 163 -28.94 -0.75 10.58
N THR A 164 -28.62 -1.70 9.73
CA THR A 164 -29.54 -2.80 9.37
C THR A 164 -29.57 -3.94 10.39
N LEU A 165 -28.66 -3.94 11.36
CA LEU A 165 -28.57 -4.96 12.41
C LEU A 165 -29.25 -4.53 13.74
N GLU A 166 -29.65 -3.26 13.86
CA GLU A 166 -30.45 -2.70 14.94
C GLU A 166 -31.93 -2.76 14.61
#